data_01c2a162579c3f1689f8ed045d7185f3
#
_entry.id   01c2a162579c3f1689f8ed045d7185f3
#
_cell.length_a   1.000
_cell.length_b   1.000
_cell.length_c   1.000
_cell.angle_alpha   90.00
_cell.angle_beta   90.00
_cell.angle_gamma   90.00
#
_symmetry.space_group_name_H-M   'P 1'
#
loop_
_entity.id
_entity.type
_entity.pdbx_description
1 polymer ?
#
loop_
_entity_poly.entity_id
_entity_poly.type
_entity_poly.pdbx_seq_one_letter_code
_entity_poly.pdbx_strand_id
1 'polypeptide(L)'
;KLPNTKGHVLVSDQSSMFLSKPCNVSDYGLIYAGVQKNVGPAGMVIVIIREDLIGEPQEKTPTMFMYKTHAESDSMYNTPPCYSIYMCKLVLEWLKNEVGGLKAMEKRNVEKAALLYDFLDRSKLFKGCAEKESRSIMNVTFVTGDKDLDAKFVQEAAAAGFVNLKGHRSVGGMRASIYNAMPAEGVEKLVEFMKQFEADNA
;
A
#
# COMPACT_ATOMS: atom_id res chain seq x y z
N LYS A 1 14.70 1.78 -4.49
CA LYS A 1 15.56 2.16 -5.64
C LYS A 1 14.73 2.06 -6.91
N LEU A 2 14.77 3.10 -7.76
CA LEU A 2 14.08 3.08 -9.04
C LEU A 2 14.74 2.08 -9.99
N PRO A 3 13.97 1.38 -10.84
CA PRO A 3 14.51 0.49 -11.85
C PRO A 3 15.29 1.29 -12.92
N ASN A 4 16.28 0.66 -13.55
CA ASN A 4 16.91 1.23 -14.73
C ASN A 4 15.96 1.07 -15.92
N THR A 5 15.35 2.16 -16.35
CA THR A 5 14.35 2.17 -17.43
C THR A 5 14.98 2.15 -18.82
N LYS A 6 16.30 2.27 -18.93
CA LYS A 6 17.03 2.36 -20.21
C LYS A 6 16.46 3.45 -21.16
N GLY A 7 15.99 4.56 -20.58
CA GLY A 7 15.39 5.67 -21.31
C GLY A 7 13.88 5.53 -21.62
N HIS A 8 13.26 4.44 -21.22
CA HIS A 8 11.80 4.29 -21.36
C HIS A 8 11.04 5.03 -20.25
N VAL A 9 9.80 5.37 -20.54
CA VAL A 9 8.89 6.00 -19.59
C VAL A 9 8.59 5.05 -18.43
N LEU A 10 8.78 5.53 -17.20
CA LEU A 10 8.42 4.79 -16.00
C LEU A 10 6.95 5.04 -15.65
N VAL A 11 6.17 3.97 -15.62
CA VAL A 11 4.78 3.95 -15.16
C VAL A 11 4.70 3.22 -13.83
N SER A 12 4.00 3.77 -12.85
CA SER A 12 3.95 3.19 -11.50
C SER A 12 2.53 3.10 -10.96
N ASP A 13 2.12 1.90 -10.57
CA ASP A 13 1.00 1.70 -9.66
C ASP A 13 1.48 1.93 -8.23
N GLN A 14 1.04 3.01 -7.62
CA GLN A 14 1.36 3.35 -6.24
C GLN A 14 0.19 3.12 -5.28
N SER A 15 -0.86 2.42 -5.66
CA SER A 15 -2.07 2.24 -4.85
C SER A 15 -1.79 1.84 -3.41
N SER A 16 -0.80 0.98 -3.16
CA SER A 16 -0.45 0.51 -1.80
C SER A 16 0.63 1.34 -1.10
N MET A 17 1.25 2.30 -1.79
CA MET A 17 2.34 3.12 -1.26
C MET A 17 2.07 4.62 -1.37
N PHE A 18 0.98 5.01 -2.06
CA PHE A 18 0.68 6.42 -2.33
C PHE A 18 0.57 7.21 -1.04
N LEU A 19 1.29 8.32 -0.97
CA LEU A 19 1.38 9.20 0.20
C LEU A 19 1.89 8.55 1.50
N SER A 20 2.60 7.42 1.42
CA SER A 20 3.26 6.81 2.58
C SER A 20 4.60 7.45 2.92
N LYS A 21 5.19 8.11 1.96
CA LYS A 21 6.47 8.85 2.04
C LYS A 21 6.59 9.87 0.91
N PRO A 22 7.55 10.81 0.96
CA PRO A 22 7.86 11.69 -0.15
C PRO A 22 8.22 10.91 -1.43
N CYS A 23 7.78 11.43 -2.57
CA CYS A 23 8.05 10.88 -3.88
C CYS A 23 8.47 12.03 -4.82
N ASN A 24 9.53 11.85 -5.58
CA ASN A 24 9.85 12.77 -6.66
C ASN A 24 9.02 12.41 -7.89
N VAL A 25 7.98 13.17 -8.14
CA VAL A 25 7.02 12.93 -9.24
C VAL A 25 7.70 12.97 -10.60
N SER A 26 8.76 13.79 -10.75
CA SER A 26 9.50 13.94 -12.00
C SER A 26 10.26 12.68 -12.44
N ASP A 27 10.43 11.70 -11.55
CA ASP A 27 11.07 10.42 -11.89
C ASP A 27 10.13 9.51 -12.72
N TYR A 28 8.85 9.86 -12.84
CA TYR A 28 7.82 9.06 -13.49
C TYR A 28 7.20 9.79 -14.67
N GLY A 29 6.80 9.06 -15.69
CA GLY A 29 5.92 9.58 -16.73
C GLY A 29 4.46 9.49 -16.32
N LEU A 30 4.10 8.46 -15.56
CA LEU A 30 2.76 8.28 -15.04
C LEU A 30 2.78 7.57 -13.69
N ILE A 31 2.02 8.11 -12.74
CA ILE A 31 1.68 7.46 -11.48
C ILE A 31 0.17 7.32 -11.43
N TYR A 32 -0.34 6.16 -11.05
CA TYR A 32 -1.74 5.99 -10.69
C TYR A 32 -1.89 5.31 -9.34
N ALA A 33 -2.94 5.65 -8.63
CA ALA A 33 -3.21 5.12 -7.29
C ALA A 33 -4.71 5.03 -7.03
N GLY A 34 -5.21 3.80 -6.83
CA GLY A 34 -6.52 3.59 -6.24
C GLY A 34 -6.50 4.02 -4.78
N VAL A 35 -7.41 4.92 -4.39
CA VAL A 35 -7.37 5.56 -3.06
C VAL A 35 -7.74 4.63 -1.91
N GLN A 36 -8.45 3.52 -2.18
CA GLN A 36 -9.03 2.60 -1.19
C GLN A 36 -8.04 1.91 -0.24
N LYS A 37 -6.75 1.99 -0.53
CA LYS A 37 -5.72 1.37 0.32
C LYS A 37 -5.17 2.33 1.36
N ASN A 38 -4.82 3.55 0.95
CA ASN A 38 -4.05 4.44 1.81
C ASN A 38 -4.59 5.88 1.94
N VAL A 39 -5.55 6.28 1.11
CA VAL A 39 -5.94 7.69 0.97
C VAL A 39 -7.44 7.95 1.14
N GLY A 40 -8.28 6.93 1.05
CA GLY A 40 -9.73 7.11 1.17
C GLY A 40 -10.52 5.84 0.88
N PRO A 41 -11.84 5.90 0.71
CA PRO A 41 -12.69 4.77 0.33
C PRO A 41 -12.56 4.43 -1.16
N ALA A 42 -12.98 3.22 -1.54
CA ALA A 42 -13.07 2.83 -2.95
C ALA A 42 -13.97 3.76 -3.76
N GLY A 43 -13.71 3.88 -5.06
CA GLY A 43 -14.52 4.65 -6.02
C GLY A 43 -13.75 5.76 -6.74
N MET A 44 -12.48 5.98 -6.42
CA MET A 44 -11.66 7.00 -7.07
C MET A 44 -10.25 6.47 -7.33
N VAL A 45 -9.65 6.94 -8.42
CA VAL A 45 -8.23 6.75 -8.74
C VAL A 45 -7.60 8.12 -8.96
N ILE A 46 -6.44 8.35 -8.35
CA ILE A 46 -5.61 9.52 -8.63
C ILE A 46 -4.64 9.14 -9.73
N VAL A 47 -4.57 9.97 -10.78
CA VAL A 47 -3.60 9.85 -11.87
C VAL A 47 -2.76 11.11 -11.92
N ILE A 48 -1.44 10.95 -11.91
CA ILE A 48 -0.46 12.00 -12.15
C ILE A 48 0.29 11.61 -13.41
N ILE A 49 0.09 12.36 -14.46
CA ILE A 49 0.66 12.06 -15.77
C ILE A 49 1.42 13.29 -16.30
N ARG A 50 2.55 13.05 -16.93
CA ARG A 50 3.33 14.05 -17.62
C ARG A 50 2.56 14.51 -18.87
N GLU A 51 2.50 15.81 -19.11
CA GLU A 51 1.64 16.42 -20.14
C GLU A 51 1.90 15.86 -21.54
N ASP A 52 3.17 15.63 -21.90
CA ASP A 52 3.55 15.06 -23.20
C ASP A 52 3.08 13.61 -23.43
N LEU A 53 2.63 12.92 -22.37
CA LEU A 53 2.09 11.55 -22.43
C LEU A 53 0.56 11.49 -22.49
N ILE A 54 -0.15 12.61 -22.36
CA ILE A 54 -1.61 12.66 -22.54
C ILE A 54 -1.98 12.26 -23.96
N GLY A 55 -1.27 12.77 -24.96
CA GLY A 55 -1.20 12.31 -26.35
C GLY A 55 -2.51 12.03 -27.06
N GLU A 56 -2.40 11.56 -28.30
CA GLU A 56 -3.53 11.05 -29.06
C GLU A 56 -3.73 9.56 -28.76
N PRO A 57 -4.98 9.12 -28.51
CA PRO A 57 -5.27 7.72 -28.23
C PRO A 57 -5.08 6.86 -29.49
N GLN A 58 -4.83 5.57 -29.29
CA GLN A 58 -4.87 4.62 -30.39
C GLN A 58 -6.28 4.53 -30.99
N GLU A 59 -6.37 4.21 -32.28
CA GLU A 59 -7.64 3.93 -32.94
C GLU A 59 -8.45 2.88 -32.14
N LYS A 60 -9.74 3.13 -31.96
CA LYS A 60 -10.67 2.30 -31.18
C LYS A 60 -10.47 2.30 -29.65
N THR A 61 -9.63 3.18 -29.10
CA THR A 61 -9.58 3.36 -27.64
C THR A 61 -10.93 3.88 -27.12
N PRO A 62 -11.58 3.20 -26.17
CA PRO A 62 -12.82 3.69 -25.57
C PRO A 62 -12.59 5.06 -24.91
N THR A 63 -13.59 5.96 -25.02
CA THR A 63 -13.51 7.34 -24.54
C THR A 63 -13.01 7.47 -23.10
N MET A 64 -13.49 6.60 -22.19
CA MET A 64 -13.09 6.64 -20.78
C MET A 64 -11.66 6.16 -20.51
N PHE A 65 -10.99 5.56 -21.50
CA PHE A 65 -9.58 5.16 -21.39
C PHE A 65 -8.61 6.16 -22.02
N MET A 66 -9.14 7.27 -22.51
CA MET A 66 -8.34 8.36 -23.07
C MET A 66 -7.98 9.36 -21.98
N TYR A 67 -6.71 9.54 -21.65
CA TYR A 67 -6.28 10.56 -20.68
C TYR A 67 -6.68 11.97 -21.11
N LYS A 68 -6.70 12.25 -22.42
CA LYS A 68 -7.14 13.52 -23.00
C LYS A 68 -8.57 13.86 -22.59
N THR A 69 -9.50 12.91 -22.65
CA THR A 69 -10.90 13.10 -22.22
C THR A 69 -11.01 13.61 -20.78
N HIS A 70 -10.21 13.02 -19.88
CA HIS A 70 -10.20 13.41 -18.48
C HIS A 70 -9.51 14.75 -18.26
N ALA A 71 -8.38 15.00 -18.94
CA ALA A 71 -7.62 16.24 -18.80
C ALA A 71 -8.41 17.45 -19.30
N GLU A 72 -9.05 17.36 -20.46
CA GLU A 72 -9.85 18.46 -21.06
C GLU A 72 -11.18 18.72 -20.32
N SER A 73 -11.60 17.80 -19.46
CA SER A 73 -12.85 17.90 -18.69
C SER A 73 -12.62 18.13 -17.20
N ASP A 74 -11.43 18.53 -16.77
CA ASP A 74 -11.06 18.71 -15.35
C ASP A 74 -11.46 17.50 -14.48
N SER A 75 -11.29 16.28 -15.01
CA SER A 75 -11.72 15.00 -14.42
C SER A 75 -13.23 14.85 -14.20
N MET A 76 -14.05 15.72 -14.80
CA MET A 76 -15.51 15.74 -14.66
C MET A 76 -16.24 15.41 -15.97
N TYR A 77 -15.65 14.59 -16.83
CA TYR A 77 -16.33 14.14 -18.05
C TYR A 77 -17.66 13.44 -17.77
N ASN A 78 -17.75 12.71 -16.67
CA ASN A 78 -18.98 12.17 -16.10
C ASN A 78 -19.17 12.64 -14.66
N THR A 79 -20.34 12.41 -14.07
CA THR A 79 -20.61 12.72 -12.65
C THR A 79 -19.55 12.12 -11.73
N PRO A 80 -18.81 12.93 -10.96
CA PRO A 80 -17.73 12.45 -10.14
C PRO A 80 -18.24 11.74 -8.86
N PRO A 81 -17.46 10.81 -8.29
CA PRO A 81 -17.80 10.14 -7.03
C PRO A 81 -17.59 11.08 -5.84
N CYS A 82 -18.49 12.02 -5.66
CA CYS A 82 -18.40 13.15 -4.72
C CYS A 82 -18.01 12.71 -3.29
N TYR A 83 -18.64 11.65 -2.77
CA TYR A 83 -18.34 11.14 -1.43
C TYR A 83 -16.88 10.66 -1.33
N SER A 84 -16.38 9.89 -2.30
CA SER A 84 -15.00 9.39 -2.28
C SER A 84 -13.99 10.52 -2.36
N ILE A 85 -14.28 11.56 -3.17
CA ILE A 85 -13.45 12.76 -3.29
C ILE A 85 -13.42 13.52 -1.96
N TYR A 86 -14.59 13.71 -1.34
CA TYR A 86 -14.69 14.39 -0.04
C TYR A 86 -13.91 13.67 1.07
N MET A 87 -14.06 12.35 1.18
CA MET A 87 -13.32 11.55 2.15
C MET A 87 -11.81 11.59 1.89
N CYS A 88 -11.41 11.52 0.62
CA CYS A 88 -10.00 11.68 0.24
C CYS A 88 -9.45 13.06 0.67
N LYS A 89 -10.23 14.13 0.46
CA LYS A 89 -9.88 15.48 0.94
C LYS A 89 -9.60 15.47 2.45
N LEU A 90 -10.49 14.88 3.25
CA LEU A 90 -10.32 14.81 4.71
C LEU A 90 -9.05 14.07 5.12
N VAL A 91 -8.72 12.98 4.43
CA VAL A 91 -7.47 12.23 4.68
C VAL A 91 -6.24 13.07 4.32
N LEU A 92 -6.30 13.83 3.23
CA LEU A 92 -5.21 14.75 2.83
C LEU A 92 -5.05 15.90 3.84
N GLU A 93 -6.13 16.46 4.35
CA GLU A 93 -6.11 17.47 5.40
C GLU A 93 -5.52 16.92 6.70
N TRP A 94 -5.92 15.73 7.12
CA TRP A 94 -5.33 15.03 8.26
C TRP A 94 -3.83 14.82 8.08
N LEU A 95 -3.41 14.30 6.92
CA LEU A 95 -1.99 14.08 6.62
C LEU A 95 -1.18 15.37 6.68
N LYS A 96 -1.74 16.47 6.16
CA LYS A 96 -1.08 17.78 6.13
C LYS A 96 -1.03 18.45 7.50
N ASN A 97 -2.16 18.50 8.19
CA ASN A 97 -2.36 19.38 9.35
C ASN A 97 -2.08 18.68 10.69
N GLU A 98 -2.41 17.40 10.81
CA GLU A 98 -2.29 16.65 12.07
C GLU A 98 -1.04 15.76 12.09
N VAL A 99 -0.72 15.13 10.97
CA VAL A 99 0.49 14.30 10.86
C VAL A 99 1.74 15.14 10.68
N GLY A 100 1.64 16.29 10.00
CA GLY A 100 2.78 17.16 9.67
C GLY A 100 3.41 16.86 8.31
N GLY A 101 2.65 16.24 7.39
CA GLY A 101 3.05 15.98 6.01
C GLY A 101 3.82 14.69 5.78
N LEU A 102 4.30 14.51 4.54
CA LEU A 102 4.85 13.23 4.07
C LEU A 102 6.14 12.79 4.79
N LYS A 103 7.00 13.71 5.20
CA LYS A 103 8.23 13.36 5.95
C LYS A 103 7.90 12.79 7.33
N ALA A 104 6.93 13.39 8.02
CA ALA A 104 6.48 12.91 9.31
C ALA A 104 5.74 11.56 9.17
N MET A 105 4.94 11.39 8.11
CA MET A 105 4.30 10.12 7.80
C MET A 105 5.31 9.01 7.49
N GLU A 106 6.33 9.29 6.69
CA GLU A 106 7.42 8.35 6.41
C GLU A 106 8.07 7.86 7.69
N LYS A 107 8.42 8.78 8.60
CA LYS A 107 8.99 8.43 9.90
C LYS A 107 8.09 7.47 10.67
N ARG A 108 6.79 7.80 10.83
CA ARG A 108 5.81 6.94 11.49
C ARG A 108 5.71 5.57 10.83
N ASN A 109 5.68 5.50 9.51
CA ASN A 109 5.55 4.25 8.76
C ASN A 109 6.80 3.38 8.86
N VAL A 110 8.00 3.97 8.83
CA VAL A 110 9.26 3.26 9.00
C VAL A 110 9.35 2.66 10.41
N GLU A 111 9.07 3.45 11.46
CA GLU A 111 9.07 3.00 12.85
C GLU A 111 8.06 1.86 13.06
N LYS A 112 6.84 2.02 12.54
CA LYS A 112 5.79 1.00 12.61
C LYS A 112 6.16 -0.29 11.87
N ALA A 113 6.72 -0.20 10.68
CA ALA A 113 7.15 -1.36 9.91
C ALA A 113 8.33 -2.07 10.56
N ALA A 114 9.25 -1.31 11.20
CA ALA A 114 10.38 -1.86 11.92
C ALA A 114 9.96 -2.80 13.05
N LEU A 115 8.88 -2.48 13.79
CA LEU A 115 8.35 -3.36 14.85
C LEU A 115 8.15 -4.79 14.34
N LEU A 116 7.56 -4.94 13.16
CA LEU A 116 7.26 -6.25 12.60
C LEU A 116 8.49 -6.88 11.91
N TYR A 117 9.26 -6.11 11.15
CA TYR A 117 10.45 -6.63 10.47
C TYR A 117 11.55 -7.05 11.44
N ASP A 118 11.76 -6.31 12.52
CA ASP A 118 12.74 -6.66 13.56
C ASP A 118 12.37 -7.94 14.29
N PHE A 119 11.09 -8.21 14.45
CA PHE A 119 10.61 -9.49 14.96
C PHE A 119 10.85 -10.59 13.93
N LEU A 120 10.42 -10.44 12.69
CA LEU A 120 10.58 -11.44 11.62
C LEU A 120 12.05 -11.82 11.38
N ASP A 121 12.96 -10.85 11.49
CA ASP A 121 14.40 -11.08 11.28
C ASP A 121 15.04 -11.91 12.41
N ARG A 122 14.38 -12.03 13.58
CA ARG A 122 14.85 -12.78 14.75
C ARG A 122 14.04 -14.04 15.04
N SER A 123 12.83 -14.14 14.50
CA SER A 123 11.93 -15.27 14.70
C SER A 123 12.53 -16.56 14.14
N LYS A 124 12.33 -17.66 14.86
CA LYS A 124 12.71 -19.01 14.43
C LYS A 124 11.62 -19.65 13.57
N LEU A 125 10.37 -19.22 13.77
CA LEU A 125 9.19 -19.74 13.09
C LEU A 125 8.81 -18.91 11.87
N PHE A 126 8.69 -17.60 12.03
CA PHE A 126 8.23 -16.70 10.96
C PHE A 126 9.39 -16.16 10.14
N LYS A 127 9.18 -16.07 8.82
CA LYS A 127 10.17 -15.53 7.87
C LYS A 127 9.52 -14.50 6.98
N GLY A 128 10.13 -13.32 6.85
CA GLY A 128 9.72 -12.32 5.86
C GLY A 128 9.99 -12.82 4.44
N CYS A 129 9.05 -12.58 3.52
CA CYS A 129 9.17 -13.04 2.13
C CYS A 129 10.00 -12.09 1.25
N ALA A 130 10.13 -10.82 1.63
CA ALA A 130 10.82 -9.81 0.83
C ALA A 130 12.28 -9.65 1.27
N GLU A 131 13.17 -9.54 0.28
CA GLU A 131 14.55 -9.11 0.50
C GLU A 131 14.59 -7.74 1.19
N LYS A 132 15.58 -7.51 2.07
CA LYS A 132 15.65 -6.31 2.92
C LYS A 132 15.55 -5.02 2.12
N GLU A 133 16.19 -4.95 0.95
CA GLU A 133 16.18 -3.78 0.06
C GLU A 133 14.81 -3.52 -0.61
N SER A 134 13.95 -4.54 -0.65
CA SER A 134 12.66 -4.52 -1.34
C SER A 134 11.47 -4.52 -0.38
N ARG A 135 11.70 -4.38 0.91
CA ARG A 135 10.66 -4.39 1.94
C ARG A 135 9.71 -3.20 1.81
N SER A 136 8.42 -3.49 1.81
CA SER A 136 7.37 -2.47 1.86
C SER A 136 7.14 -2.00 3.29
N ILE A 137 6.98 -0.69 3.48
CA ILE A 137 6.55 -0.12 4.78
C ILE A 137 5.03 -0.14 4.96
N MET A 138 4.28 -0.68 3.97
CA MET A 138 2.81 -0.73 3.96
C MET A 138 2.26 -2.15 3.98
N ASN A 139 2.93 -3.10 3.32
CA ASN A 139 2.48 -4.49 3.23
C ASN A 139 3.64 -5.43 3.57
N VAL A 140 3.60 -5.99 4.76
CA VAL A 140 4.61 -6.93 5.24
C VAL A 140 4.13 -8.35 4.98
N THR A 141 4.84 -9.07 4.13
CA THR A 141 4.53 -10.46 3.78
C THR A 141 5.45 -11.42 4.54
N PHE A 142 4.89 -12.50 5.07
CA PHE A 142 5.63 -13.48 5.85
C PHE A 142 4.98 -14.87 5.79
N VAL A 143 5.74 -15.90 6.13
CA VAL A 143 5.33 -17.30 6.15
C VAL A 143 5.96 -18.00 7.36
N THR A 144 5.43 -19.17 7.75
CA THR A 144 6.10 -20.07 8.68
C THR A 144 6.97 -21.11 7.96
N GLY A 145 6.72 -21.30 6.66
CA GLY A 145 7.34 -22.38 5.86
C GLY A 145 6.52 -23.65 5.82
N ASP A 146 5.49 -23.76 6.65
CA ASP A 146 4.50 -24.83 6.68
C ASP A 146 3.11 -24.26 6.40
N LYS A 147 2.42 -24.82 5.39
CA LYS A 147 1.10 -24.32 4.95
C LYS A 147 -0.01 -24.56 5.97
N ASP A 148 0.07 -25.64 6.71
CA ASP A 148 -0.93 -25.97 7.73
C ASP A 148 -0.77 -25.06 8.94
N LEU A 149 0.47 -24.73 9.28
CA LEU A 149 0.79 -23.78 10.34
C LEU A 149 0.45 -22.33 9.94
N ASP A 150 0.67 -21.96 8.67
CA ASP A 150 0.18 -20.68 8.12
C ASP A 150 -1.35 -20.56 8.26
N ALA A 151 -2.07 -21.63 7.93
CA ALA A 151 -3.53 -21.65 8.03
C ALA A 151 -4.01 -21.57 9.49
N LYS A 152 -3.36 -22.32 10.40
CA LYS A 152 -3.61 -22.26 11.84
C LYS A 152 -3.39 -20.86 12.39
N PHE A 153 -2.27 -20.21 12.05
CA PHE A 153 -1.97 -18.84 12.47
C PHE A 153 -3.07 -17.86 12.03
N VAL A 154 -3.48 -17.93 10.76
CA VAL A 154 -4.55 -17.04 10.22
C VAL A 154 -5.86 -17.23 10.96
N GLN A 155 -6.22 -18.47 11.30
CA GLN A 155 -7.45 -18.80 12.03
C GLN A 155 -7.41 -18.28 13.47
N GLU A 156 -6.33 -18.56 14.19
CA GLU A 156 -6.16 -18.13 15.60
C GLU A 156 -6.04 -16.60 15.70
N ALA A 157 -5.31 -15.96 14.78
CA ALA A 157 -5.22 -14.51 14.69
C ALA A 157 -6.59 -13.87 14.45
N ALA A 158 -7.42 -14.44 13.56
CA ALA A 158 -8.77 -13.94 13.33
C ALA A 158 -9.65 -14.09 14.58
N ALA A 159 -9.54 -15.17 15.32
CA ALA A 159 -10.22 -15.37 16.61
C ALA A 159 -9.76 -14.38 17.69
N ALA A 160 -8.50 -13.95 17.64
CA ALA A 160 -7.93 -12.92 18.51
C ALA A 160 -8.22 -11.49 18.05
N GLY A 161 -8.98 -11.29 16.95
CA GLY A 161 -9.38 -9.98 16.44
C GLY A 161 -8.46 -9.38 15.37
N PHE A 162 -7.42 -10.11 14.92
CA PHE A 162 -6.58 -9.68 13.81
C PHE A 162 -7.17 -10.14 12.48
N VAL A 163 -7.86 -9.26 11.79
CA VAL A 163 -8.55 -9.57 10.52
C VAL A 163 -7.65 -9.36 9.30
N ASN A 164 -7.94 -10.10 8.21
CA ASN A 164 -7.29 -9.93 6.91
C ASN A 164 -5.77 -10.20 6.86
N LEU A 165 -5.25 -11.06 7.73
CA LEU A 165 -3.83 -11.44 7.72
C LEU A 165 -3.51 -12.50 6.67
N LYS A 166 -4.49 -13.21 6.11
CA LYS A 166 -4.29 -14.18 5.03
C LYS A 166 -3.62 -13.51 3.83
N GLY A 167 -2.56 -14.11 3.31
CA GLY A 167 -1.82 -13.63 2.14
C GLY A 167 -2.65 -13.69 0.85
N HIS A 168 -2.09 -13.16 -0.23
CA HIS A 168 -2.77 -13.17 -1.52
C HIS A 168 -2.96 -14.61 -2.01
N ARG A 169 -4.13 -14.91 -2.59
CA ARG A 169 -4.51 -16.27 -3.03
C ARG A 169 -3.50 -16.92 -3.99
N SER A 170 -2.76 -16.13 -4.77
CA SER A 170 -1.76 -16.64 -5.72
C SER A 170 -0.38 -16.85 -5.10
N VAL A 171 -0.10 -16.29 -3.92
CA VAL A 171 1.22 -16.34 -3.26
C VAL A 171 1.17 -17.20 -2.00
N GLY A 172 0.05 -17.17 -1.27
CA GLY A 172 -0.10 -17.84 0.02
C GLY A 172 0.50 -17.05 1.19
N GLY A 173 0.77 -17.74 2.29
CA GLY A 173 1.32 -17.17 3.49
C GLY A 173 0.43 -16.12 4.15
N MET A 174 1.04 -15.19 4.85
CA MET A 174 0.39 -14.09 5.56
C MET A 174 0.84 -12.72 5.03
N ARG A 175 0.00 -11.72 5.24
CA ARG A 175 0.29 -10.33 4.90
C ARG A 175 -0.34 -9.38 5.91
N ALA A 176 0.48 -8.62 6.61
CA ALA A 176 0.02 -7.50 7.41
C ALA A 176 -0.02 -6.22 6.55
N SER A 177 -1.22 -5.66 6.35
CA SER A 177 -1.42 -4.38 5.66
C SER A 177 -1.50 -3.27 6.72
N ILE A 178 -0.39 -2.54 6.89
CA ILE A 178 -0.19 -1.55 7.95
C ILE A 178 -0.19 -0.12 7.40
N TYR A 179 -1.20 0.21 6.62
CA TYR A 179 -1.34 1.52 5.94
C TYR A 179 -1.20 2.72 6.88
N ASN A 180 -1.14 3.93 6.32
CA ASN A 180 -0.89 5.17 7.05
C ASN A 180 -1.73 5.33 8.33
N ALA A 181 -3.02 5.01 8.27
CA ALA A 181 -3.94 5.18 9.38
C ALA A 181 -3.87 4.06 10.44
N MET A 182 -3.12 2.95 10.17
CA MET A 182 -2.93 1.91 11.18
C MET A 182 -2.08 2.44 12.32
N PRO A 183 -2.57 2.46 13.58
CA PRO A 183 -1.77 2.87 14.74
C PRO A 183 -0.65 1.87 15.04
N ALA A 184 0.45 2.34 15.61
CA ALA A 184 1.60 1.49 15.97
C ALA A 184 1.20 0.38 16.95
N GLU A 185 0.31 0.69 17.88
CA GLU A 185 -0.22 -0.25 18.90
C GLU A 185 -0.89 -1.48 18.27
N GLY A 186 -1.50 -1.33 17.08
CA GLY A 186 -2.06 -2.46 16.34
C GLY A 186 -0.99 -3.42 15.85
N VAL A 187 0.16 -2.89 15.43
CA VAL A 187 1.32 -3.70 15.00
C VAL A 187 2.05 -4.31 16.19
N GLU A 188 2.18 -3.57 17.30
CA GLU A 188 2.76 -4.08 18.55
C GLU A 188 1.98 -5.29 19.05
N LYS A 189 0.64 -5.20 19.12
CA LYS A 189 -0.23 -6.32 19.51
C LYS A 189 -0.10 -7.51 18.58
N LEU A 190 0.04 -7.27 17.27
CA LEU A 190 0.28 -8.36 16.33
C LEU A 190 1.62 -9.05 16.61
N VAL A 191 2.69 -8.30 16.87
CA VAL A 191 4.00 -8.86 17.20
C VAL A 191 3.96 -9.67 18.53
N GLU A 192 3.22 -9.18 19.53
CA GLU A 192 3.02 -9.92 20.78
C GLU A 192 2.29 -11.25 20.54
N PHE A 193 1.21 -11.22 19.75
CA PHE A 193 0.49 -12.42 19.36
C PHE A 193 1.38 -13.40 18.59
N MET A 194 2.19 -12.90 17.64
CA MET A 194 3.14 -13.74 16.89
C MET A 194 4.20 -14.40 17.80
N LYS A 195 4.71 -13.68 18.79
CA LYS A 195 5.65 -14.25 19.78
C LYS A 195 5.01 -15.37 20.59
N GLN A 196 3.77 -15.19 21.04
CA GLN A 196 3.05 -16.23 21.77
C GLN A 196 2.79 -17.43 20.88
N PHE A 197 2.32 -17.21 19.64
CA PHE A 197 2.11 -18.28 18.68
C PHE A 197 3.40 -19.06 18.38
N GLU A 198 4.53 -18.38 18.25
CA GLU A 198 5.85 -19.02 18.08
C GLU A 198 6.21 -19.88 19.28
N ALA A 199 6.00 -19.40 20.50
CA ALA A 199 6.30 -20.15 21.73
C ALA A 199 5.46 -21.43 21.84
N ASP A 200 4.22 -21.39 21.36
CA ASP A 200 3.28 -22.52 21.45
C ASP A 200 3.46 -23.54 20.31
N ASN A 201 4.21 -23.21 19.25
CA ASN A 201 4.31 -24.04 18.02
C ASN A 201 5.75 -24.23 17.50
N ALA A 202 6.78 -23.78 18.21
CA ALA A 202 8.20 -23.93 17.81
C ALA A 202 8.85 -25.14 18.42
#